data_ed6937ed40b014d97d731d144ff84b55
#
_entry.id   ed6937ed40b014d97d731d144ff84b55
#
_cell.length_a   1.000
_cell.length_b   1.000
_cell.length_c   1.000
_cell.angle_alpha   90.00
_cell.angle_beta   90.00
_cell.angle_gamma   90.00
#
_symmetry.space_group_name_H-M   'P 1'
#
loop_
_entity.id
_entity.type
_entity.pdbx_description
1 polymer ?
#
loop_
_entity_poly.entity_id
_entity_poly.type
_entity_poly.pdbx_seq_one_letter_code
_entity_poly.pdbx_strand_id
1 'polypeptide(L)'
;GEIMYEHSMMMQQKYPGIKIVCMGDMNDNPTDPSMAEYLHGREFKEDVTDADFFSPFTSMLKAGFGSLAYQGVWSIYDLLLVNNALANPAEGTFGLRQLHKKGYYGRVYNPAFLTNQKGQYKGTPFRTFSNGAFIGGYSDHYPTYIVITK
;
A
#
# COMPACT_ATOMS: atom_id res chain seq x y z
N GLY A 1 -7.26 -6.64 9.88
CA GLY A 1 -6.03 -6.28 10.61
C GLY A 1 -5.58 -7.39 11.53
N GLU A 2 -6.35 -7.67 12.57
CA GLU A 2 -5.97 -8.55 13.69
C GLU A 2 -5.51 -9.95 13.27
N ILE A 3 -6.27 -10.68 12.48
CA ILE A 3 -5.89 -12.04 12.01
C ILE A 3 -4.57 -12.03 11.21
N MET A 4 -4.36 -11.01 10.36
CA MET A 4 -3.10 -10.86 9.62
C MET A 4 -1.94 -10.58 10.58
N TYR A 5 -2.17 -9.76 11.60
CA TYR A 5 -1.18 -9.46 12.63
C TYR A 5 -0.78 -10.71 13.42
N GLU A 6 -1.75 -11.41 14.00
CA GLU A 6 -1.51 -12.65 14.78
C GLU A 6 -0.75 -13.70 13.96
N HIS A 7 -1.19 -13.93 12.72
CA HIS A 7 -0.51 -14.88 11.83
C HIS A 7 0.95 -14.44 11.55
N SER A 8 1.17 -13.15 11.31
CA SER A 8 2.50 -12.62 11.03
C SER A 8 3.42 -12.75 12.25
N MET A 9 2.92 -12.47 13.46
CA MET A 9 3.69 -12.64 14.72
C MET A 9 4.05 -14.11 14.94
N MET A 10 3.12 -15.03 14.72
CA MET A 10 3.38 -16.47 14.79
C MET A 10 4.47 -16.89 13.79
N MET A 11 4.44 -16.36 12.57
CA MET A 11 5.46 -16.66 11.55
C MET A 11 6.83 -16.09 11.93
N GLN A 12 6.91 -14.89 12.49
CA GLN A 12 8.16 -14.29 12.96
C GLN A 12 8.75 -15.10 14.14
N GLN A 13 7.91 -15.58 15.06
CA GLN A 13 8.34 -16.44 16.16
C GLN A 13 8.90 -17.76 15.64
N LYS A 14 8.22 -18.38 14.66
CA LYS A 14 8.64 -19.67 14.09
C LYS A 14 9.88 -19.57 13.22
N TYR A 15 10.06 -18.45 12.52
CA TYR A 15 11.14 -18.22 11.57
C TYR A 15 11.80 -16.86 11.83
N PRO A 16 12.74 -16.76 12.79
CA PRO A 16 13.42 -15.51 13.11
C PRO A 16 14.06 -14.86 11.87
N GLY A 17 13.81 -13.57 11.67
CA GLY A 17 14.32 -12.82 10.51
C GLY A 17 13.52 -13.01 9.20
N ILE A 18 12.39 -13.73 9.24
CA ILE A 18 11.49 -13.85 8.10
C ILE A 18 11.06 -12.46 7.61
N LYS A 19 10.99 -12.32 6.31
CA LYS A 19 10.53 -11.09 5.65
C LYS A 19 9.07 -11.26 5.24
N ILE A 20 8.21 -10.38 5.75
CA ILE A 20 6.76 -10.46 5.59
C ILE A 20 6.26 -9.23 4.83
N VAL A 21 5.41 -9.46 3.84
CA VAL A 21 4.62 -8.44 3.15
C VAL A 21 3.14 -8.81 3.34
N CYS A 22 2.38 -7.94 4.01
CA CYS A 22 0.92 -7.99 4.07
C CYS A 22 0.38 -7.14 2.92
N MET A 23 -0.33 -7.74 1.96
CA MET A 23 -0.77 -7.03 0.74
C MET A 23 -2.16 -7.41 0.29
N GLY A 24 -2.84 -6.46 -0.33
CA GLY A 24 -4.16 -6.64 -0.96
C GLY A 24 -4.95 -5.35 -1.04
N ASP A 25 -6.15 -5.46 -1.62
CA ASP A 25 -7.21 -4.46 -1.43
C ASP A 25 -7.80 -4.68 -0.05
N MET A 26 -7.47 -3.78 0.87
CA MET A 26 -7.87 -3.88 2.29
C MET A 26 -9.27 -3.29 2.55
N ASN A 27 -9.86 -2.62 1.54
CA ASN A 27 -11.09 -1.82 1.66
C ASN A 27 -11.04 -0.77 2.79
N ASP A 28 -9.85 -0.44 3.25
CA ASP A 28 -9.54 0.54 4.30
C ASP A 28 -8.29 1.33 3.92
N ASN A 29 -8.23 2.58 4.35
CA ASN A 29 -7.02 3.39 4.21
C ASN A 29 -5.94 2.95 5.22
N PRO A 30 -4.67 3.25 4.95
CA PRO A 30 -3.58 2.91 5.87
C PRO A 30 -3.68 3.61 7.24
N THR A 31 -4.54 4.63 7.36
CA THR A 31 -4.82 5.36 8.60
C THR A 31 -6.01 4.81 9.37
N ASP A 32 -6.80 3.91 8.79
CA ASP A 32 -7.98 3.35 9.43
C ASP A 32 -7.59 2.34 10.52
N PRO A 33 -8.44 2.14 11.56
CA PRO A 33 -8.10 1.32 12.72
C PRO A 33 -7.65 -0.11 12.36
N SER A 34 -8.25 -0.73 11.34
CA SER A 34 -7.87 -2.06 10.87
C SER A 34 -6.40 -2.17 10.48
N MET A 35 -5.82 -1.08 9.90
CA MET A 35 -4.43 -1.01 9.46
C MET A 35 -3.52 -0.38 10.51
N ALA A 36 -3.93 0.75 11.09
CA ALA A 36 -3.08 1.51 12.01
C ALA A 36 -3.01 0.89 13.42
N GLU A 37 -4.13 0.36 13.91
CA GLU A 37 -4.23 -0.18 15.28
C GLU A 37 -4.13 -1.72 15.30
N TYR A 38 -4.97 -2.41 14.50
CA TYR A 38 -5.04 -3.87 14.53
C TYR A 38 -3.95 -4.59 13.74
N LEU A 39 -3.43 -3.99 12.65
CA LEU A 39 -2.25 -4.51 11.93
C LEU A 39 -0.95 -3.83 12.39
N HIS A 40 -1.01 -2.88 13.30
CA HIS A 40 0.14 -2.12 13.82
C HIS A 40 0.93 -1.39 12.71
N GLY A 41 0.24 -0.80 11.74
CA GLY A 41 0.85 -0.02 10.66
C GLY A 41 1.47 1.27 11.17
N ARG A 42 2.74 1.52 10.88
CA ARG A 42 3.48 2.75 11.24
C ARG A 42 3.80 3.54 9.98
N GLU A 43 3.71 4.86 10.10
CA GLU A 43 3.97 5.79 9.00
C GLU A 43 5.46 5.93 8.69
N PHE A 44 6.31 5.90 9.72
CA PHE A 44 7.74 6.11 9.58
C PHE A 44 8.51 4.82 9.90
N LYS A 45 9.59 4.57 9.16
CA LYS A 45 10.41 3.35 9.32
C LYS A 45 11.08 3.28 10.69
N GLU A 46 11.49 4.43 11.21
CA GLU A 46 12.15 4.58 12.50
C GLU A 46 11.26 4.21 13.68
N ASP A 47 9.93 4.23 13.51
CA ASP A 47 8.95 3.86 14.53
C ASP A 47 8.62 2.36 14.50
N VAL A 48 9.17 1.60 13.54
CA VAL A 48 8.84 0.20 13.33
C VAL A 48 9.71 -0.70 14.20
N THR A 49 9.08 -1.44 15.08
CA THR A 49 9.69 -2.53 15.88
C THR A 49 9.33 -3.89 15.29
N ASP A 50 9.80 -4.98 15.92
CA ASP A 50 9.42 -6.34 15.50
C ASP A 50 7.92 -6.67 15.71
N ALA A 51 7.22 -5.83 16.49
CA ALA A 51 5.77 -5.91 16.68
C ALA A 51 4.96 -5.02 15.72
N ASP A 52 5.61 -4.35 14.78
CA ASP A 52 4.96 -3.37 13.89
C ASP A 52 5.19 -3.69 12.43
N PHE A 53 4.38 -3.04 11.58
CA PHE A 53 4.57 -3.02 10.12
C PHE A 53 4.79 -1.59 9.65
N PHE A 54 5.75 -1.39 8.76
CA PHE A 54 5.89 -0.16 8.02
C PHE A 54 4.82 -0.06 6.94
N SER A 55 4.07 1.04 6.92
CA SER A 55 3.05 1.35 5.91
C SER A 55 3.55 2.42 4.93
N PRO A 56 4.10 2.05 3.77
CA PRO A 56 4.66 2.99 2.79
C PRO A 56 3.65 3.99 2.24
N PHE A 57 2.37 3.68 2.36
CA PHE A 57 1.28 4.45 1.75
C PHE A 57 0.65 5.47 2.68
N THR A 58 0.93 5.46 3.99
CA THR A 58 0.36 6.41 4.95
C THR A 58 0.76 7.85 4.62
N SER A 59 2.06 8.12 4.47
CA SER A 59 2.55 9.46 4.07
C SER A 59 2.07 9.85 2.66
N MET A 60 1.91 8.88 1.75
CA MET A 60 1.39 9.15 0.41
C MET A 60 -0.07 9.57 0.44
N LEU A 61 -0.92 8.88 1.21
CA LEU A 61 -2.33 9.27 1.39
C LEU A 61 -2.43 10.69 1.95
N LYS A 62 -1.67 11.01 3.00
CA LYS A 62 -1.61 12.36 3.59
C LYS A 62 -1.13 13.43 2.60
N ALA A 63 -0.31 13.03 1.62
CA ALA A 63 0.15 13.90 0.53
C ALA A 63 -0.83 14.00 -0.66
N GLY A 64 -2.01 13.37 -0.56
CA GLY A 64 -3.07 13.43 -1.57
C GLY A 64 -2.96 12.40 -2.70
N PHE A 65 -2.10 11.36 -2.55
CA PHE A 65 -2.11 10.23 -3.48
C PHE A 65 -3.31 9.32 -3.22
N GLY A 66 -3.75 8.60 -4.25
CA GLY A 66 -4.82 7.62 -4.14
C GLY A 66 -4.69 6.52 -5.17
N SER A 67 -5.12 5.29 -4.82
CA SER A 67 -5.27 4.18 -5.76
C SER A 67 -6.67 4.13 -6.37
N LEU A 68 -7.66 4.70 -5.69
CA LEU A 68 -9.03 4.84 -6.19
C LEU A 68 -9.60 6.20 -5.83
N ALA A 69 -10.67 6.58 -6.55
CA ALA A 69 -11.44 7.79 -6.25
C ALA A 69 -12.94 7.48 -6.23
N TYR A 70 -13.60 7.88 -5.16
CA TYR A 70 -15.04 7.76 -5.00
C TYR A 70 -15.62 9.12 -4.58
N GLN A 71 -16.62 9.61 -5.31
CA GLN A 71 -17.28 10.92 -5.08
C GLN A 71 -16.29 12.09 -4.88
N GLY A 72 -15.17 12.07 -5.62
CA GLY A 72 -14.14 13.12 -5.55
C GLY A 72 -13.13 12.94 -4.40
N VAL A 73 -13.28 11.93 -3.56
CA VAL A 73 -12.36 11.60 -2.46
C VAL A 73 -11.38 10.51 -2.93
N TRP A 74 -10.09 10.77 -2.76
CA TRP A 74 -9.04 9.79 -3.02
C TRP A 74 -8.74 8.94 -1.79
N SER A 75 -8.59 7.64 -1.99
CA SER A 75 -8.21 6.66 -0.98
C SER A 75 -7.11 5.74 -1.51
N ILE A 76 -6.37 5.10 -0.61
CA ILE A 76 -5.42 4.04 -0.96
C ILE A 76 -5.84 2.79 -0.20
N TYR A 77 -6.58 1.88 -0.86
CA TYR A 77 -7.00 0.59 -0.29
C TYR A 77 -6.08 -0.55 -0.71
N ASP A 78 -5.33 -0.34 -1.80
CA ASP A 78 -4.38 -1.32 -2.34
C ASP A 78 -3.05 -1.15 -1.61
N LEU A 79 -2.93 -1.84 -0.47
CA LEU A 79 -1.84 -1.65 0.48
C LEU A 79 -0.81 -2.79 0.42
N LEU A 80 0.44 -2.44 0.70
CA LEU A 80 1.53 -3.38 0.98
C LEU A 80 2.25 -2.86 2.24
N LEU A 81 2.08 -3.56 3.36
CA LEU A 81 2.79 -3.27 4.60
C LEU A 81 3.92 -4.30 4.78
N VAL A 82 5.04 -3.87 5.30
CA VAL A 82 6.21 -4.75 5.48
C VAL A 82 6.67 -4.78 6.92
N ASN A 83 7.11 -5.95 7.40
CA ASN A 83 7.64 -6.07 8.76
C ASN A 83 9.02 -5.40 8.92
N ASN A 84 9.50 -5.31 10.18
CA ASN A 84 10.77 -4.67 10.51
C ASN A 84 11.96 -5.24 9.73
N ALA A 85 12.01 -6.55 9.52
CA ALA A 85 13.09 -7.21 8.77
C ALA A 85 13.20 -6.76 7.30
N LEU A 86 12.12 -6.20 6.71
CA LEU A 86 12.13 -5.57 5.39
C LEU A 86 12.26 -4.05 5.47
N ALA A 87 11.62 -3.42 6.46
CA ALA A 87 11.68 -1.96 6.65
C ALA A 87 13.10 -1.49 7.03
N ASN A 88 13.71 -2.20 7.98
CA ASN A 88 15.03 -1.91 8.56
C ASN A 88 15.95 -3.15 8.43
N PRO A 89 16.35 -3.52 7.21
CA PRO A 89 17.05 -4.78 6.96
C PRO A 89 18.44 -4.79 7.58
N ALA A 90 18.89 -5.95 8.05
CA ALA A 90 20.29 -6.19 8.38
C ALA A 90 21.15 -6.05 7.12
N GLU A 91 22.41 -5.63 7.29
CA GLU A 91 23.35 -5.44 6.20
C GLU A 91 23.47 -6.70 5.33
N GLY A 92 23.48 -6.50 4.00
CA GLY A 92 23.59 -7.58 3.03
C GLY A 92 22.34 -8.45 2.87
N THR A 93 21.21 -8.09 3.50
CA THR A 93 19.91 -8.78 3.31
C THR A 93 18.96 -7.96 2.43
N PHE A 94 17.89 -8.61 1.96
CA PHE A 94 16.83 -7.91 1.23
C PHE A 94 16.09 -6.90 2.11
N GLY A 95 15.84 -5.72 1.57
CA GLY A 95 15.11 -4.66 2.24
C GLY A 95 14.31 -3.81 1.29
N LEU A 96 13.43 -3.00 1.85
CA LEU A 96 12.57 -2.10 1.12
C LEU A 96 13.38 -0.93 0.55
N ARG A 97 13.27 -0.72 -0.77
CA ARG A 97 13.95 0.37 -1.47
C ARG A 97 13.10 1.64 -1.50
N GLN A 98 13.72 2.79 -1.22
CA GLN A 98 13.11 4.09 -1.47
C GLN A 98 12.97 4.34 -2.97
N LEU A 99 11.76 4.67 -3.43
CA LEU A 99 11.42 4.84 -4.85
C LEU A 99 11.40 6.31 -5.30
N HIS A 100 11.36 7.24 -4.37
CA HIS A 100 11.23 8.66 -4.68
C HIS A 100 12.13 9.50 -3.79
N LYS A 101 12.73 10.57 -4.36
CA LYS A 101 13.60 11.51 -3.62
C LYS A 101 12.93 12.19 -2.41
N LYS A 102 11.61 12.23 -2.37
CA LYS A 102 10.80 12.74 -1.24
C LYS A 102 10.62 11.73 -0.10
N GLY A 103 11.29 10.57 -0.13
CA GLY A 103 11.22 9.58 0.93
C GLY A 103 10.15 8.52 0.78
N TYR A 104 9.38 8.49 -0.31
CA TYR A 104 8.35 7.47 -0.51
C TYR A 104 8.95 6.11 -0.90
N TYR A 105 8.44 5.05 -0.29
CA TYR A 105 8.82 3.65 -0.52
C TYR A 105 7.78 2.87 -1.32
N GLY A 106 6.54 3.36 -1.37
CA GLY A 106 5.47 2.85 -2.20
C GLY A 106 5.29 3.67 -3.48
N ARG A 107 4.53 3.12 -4.41
CA ARG A 107 4.11 3.83 -5.61
C ARG A 107 2.71 3.40 -6.05
N VAL A 108 1.91 4.37 -6.48
CA VAL A 108 0.67 4.17 -7.23
C VAL A 108 1.02 4.24 -8.71
N TYR A 109 0.69 3.19 -9.46
CA TYR A 109 0.98 3.10 -10.89
C TYR A 109 -0.22 3.55 -11.70
N ASN A 110 -0.16 4.81 -12.16
CA ASN A 110 -1.27 5.49 -12.86
C ASN A 110 -0.89 5.99 -14.27
N PRO A 111 -0.45 5.11 -15.18
CA PRO A 111 -0.12 5.51 -16.56
C PRO A 111 -1.37 5.95 -17.31
N ALA A 112 -1.16 6.66 -18.43
CA ALA A 112 -2.23 7.25 -19.22
C ALA A 112 -3.29 6.22 -19.67
N PHE A 113 -2.89 4.98 -20.00
CA PHE A 113 -3.82 3.95 -20.45
C PHE A 113 -4.74 3.39 -19.35
N LEU A 114 -4.34 3.50 -18.07
CA LEU A 114 -5.17 3.14 -16.91
C LEU A 114 -6.03 4.30 -16.40
N THR A 115 -5.89 5.49 -16.98
CA THR A 115 -6.45 6.72 -16.44
C THR A 115 -7.47 7.33 -17.40
N ASN A 116 -8.60 7.79 -16.88
CA ASN A 116 -9.57 8.57 -17.66
C ASN A 116 -8.91 9.86 -18.15
N GLN A 117 -8.85 10.04 -19.46
CA GLN A 117 -8.18 11.18 -20.07
C GLN A 117 -9.10 12.40 -20.23
N LYS A 118 -10.43 12.22 -20.17
CA LYS A 118 -11.43 13.25 -20.48
C LYS A 118 -12.64 13.16 -19.54
N GLY A 119 -13.48 14.20 -19.58
CA GLY A 119 -14.76 14.26 -18.86
C GLY A 119 -14.62 14.50 -17.35
N GLN A 120 -15.72 14.35 -16.64
CA GLN A 120 -15.82 14.61 -15.19
C GLN A 120 -14.94 13.69 -14.34
N TYR A 121 -14.56 12.53 -14.86
CA TYR A 121 -13.70 11.54 -14.16
C TYR A 121 -12.23 11.61 -14.60
N LYS A 122 -11.83 12.68 -15.32
CA LYS A 122 -10.44 12.86 -15.74
C LYS A 122 -9.47 12.71 -14.57
N GLY A 123 -8.43 11.90 -14.76
CA GLY A 123 -7.41 11.65 -13.74
C GLY A 123 -7.70 10.47 -12.81
N THR A 124 -8.92 9.90 -12.83
CA THR A 124 -9.28 8.72 -12.04
C THR A 124 -9.02 7.42 -12.82
N PRO A 125 -8.98 6.26 -12.14
CA PRO A 125 -8.86 4.97 -12.83
C PRO A 125 -9.90 4.78 -13.92
N PHE A 126 -9.47 4.26 -15.07
CA PHE A 126 -10.35 3.92 -16.18
C PHE A 126 -10.95 2.54 -15.98
N ARG A 127 -12.13 2.50 -15.37
CA ARG A 127 -12.82 1.28 -14.96
C ARG A 127 -13.44 0.52 -16.11
N THR A 128 -13.67 -0.76 -15.92
CA THR A 128 -14.30 -1.66 -16.91
C THR A 128 -15.76 -1.32 -17.13
N PHE A 129 -16.47 -0.99 -16.05
CA PHE A 129 -17.90 -0.65 -16.08
C PHE A 129 -18.17 0.70 -15.41
N SER A 130 -19.16 1.42 -15.92
CA SER A 130 -19.71 2.64 -15.31
C SER A 130 -21.24 2.61 -15.43
N ASN A 131 -21.94 2.78 -14.32
CA ASN A 131 -23.42 2.72 -14.24
C ASN A 131 -24.02 1.48 -14.94
N GLY A 132 -23.36 0.32 -14.76
CA GLY A 132 -23.80 -0.94 -15.39
C GLY A 132 -23.44 -1.11 -16.86
N ALA A 133 -22.89 -0.10 -17.52
CA ALA A 133 -22.44 -0.17 -18.91
C ALA A 133 -20.95 -0.51 -19.00
N PHE A 134 -20.59 -1.41 -19.91
CA PHE A 134 -19.21 -1.70 -20.25
C PHE A 134 -18.59 -0.53 -21.01
N ILE A 135 -17.49 0.03 -20.47
CA ILE A 135 -16.81 1.18 -21.06
C ILE A 135 -15.37 0.88 -21.51
N GLY A 136 -14.93 -0.39 -21.35
CA GLY A 136 -13.68 -0.89 -21.91
C GLY A 136 -12.41 -0.51 -21.16
N GLY A 137 -12.52 -0.04 -19.93
CA GLY A 137 -11.35 0.19 -19.07
C GLY A 137 -10.86 -1.08 -18.37
N TYR A 138 -9.87 -0.96 -17.51
CA TYR A 138 -9.14 -2.10 -16.92
C TYR A 138 -9.55 -2.40 -15.49
N SER A 139 -9.58 -1.37 -14.63
CA SER A 139 -9.88 -1.48 -13.21
C SER A 139 -10.37 -0.14 -12.67
N ASP A 140 -11.09 -0.15 -11.57
CA ASP A 140 -11.48 1.03 -10.80
C ASP A 140 -10.43 1.41 -9.73
N HIS A 141 -9.35 0.62 -9.63
CA HIS A 141 -8.17 0.94 -8.83
C HIS A 141 -6.91 1.03 -9.70
N TYR A 142 -5.97 1.87 -9.29
CA TYR A 142 -4.60 1.84 -9.78
C TYR A 142 -3.80 0.79 -9.02
N PRO A 143 -2.97 -0.02 -9.72
CA PRO A 143 -2.02 -0.90 -9.04
C PRO A 143 -1.07 -0.12 -8.14
N THR A 144 -0.74 -0.70 -7.00
CA THR A 144 0.30 -0.20 -6.11
C THR A 144 1.47 -1.17 -6.07
N TYR A 145 2.67 -0.68 -5.81
CA TYR A 145 3.83 -1.54 -5.66
C TYR A 145 4.90 -0.96 -4.73
N ILE A 146 5.73 -1.85 -4.24
CA ILE A 146 6.99 -1.58 -3.55
C ILE A 146 8.13 -2.29 -4.30
N VAL A 147 9.37 -1.91 -4.03
CA VAL A 147 10.54 -2.59 -4.57
C VAL A 147 11.41 -3.09 -3.42
N ILE A 148 11.76 -4.35 -3.47
CA ILE A 148 12.63 -5.02 -2.51
C ILE A 148 13.94 -5.35 -3.23
N THR A 149 15.06 -4.93 -2.65
CA THR A 149 16.40 -5.16 -3.21
C THR A 149 17.37 -5.63 -2.13
N LYS A 150 18.44 -6.30 -2.56
CA LYS A 150 19.59 -6.63 -1.72
C LYS A 150 20.64 -5.55 -1.84
#